data_de81879441049813f8915e165f370743
#
_entry.id   de81879441049813f8915e165f370743
#
_cell.length_a   1.000
_cell.length_b   1.000
_cell.length_c   1.000
_cell.angle_alpha   90.00
_cell.angle_beta   90.00
_cell.angle_gamma   90.00
#
_symmetry.space_group_name_H-M   'P 1'
#
loop_
_entity.id
_entity.type
_entity.pdbx_description
1 polymer ?
#
loop_
_entity_poly.entity_id
_entity_poly.type
_entity_poly.pdbx_seq_one_letter_code
_entity_poly.pdbx_strand_id
1 'polypeptide(L)'
;AMEIIDSIGDMFMNEDLFRTMRLSGEQIKGKRRQLTGPILESIHHKVVMMMQDAKIMANELMRKAVNYTLNQWKSLRNILKDGAAEISNNLCEQRMKPVKLLLKNCMNIGSEDAAENSAFIFSLIESCKLNDIDPQDYLKHLFECILHGKDCDKKALLPCFYKPEC
;
A
#
# COMPACT_ATOMS: atom_id res chain seq x y z
N ALA A 1 -22.31 -7.83 -11.80
CA ALA A 1 -21.16 -6.93 -11.58
C ALA A 1 -21.39 -6.03 -10.37
N MET A 2 -22.55 -5.35 -10.24
CA MET A 2 -22.87 -4.46 -9.12
C MET A 2 -22.68 -5.14 -7.76
N GLU A 3 -23.24 -6.31 -7.55
CA GLU A 3 -23.10 -7.05 -6.29
C GLU A 3 -21.65 -7.34 -5.86
N ILE A 4 -20.72 -7.51 -6.82
CA ILE A 4 -19.30 -7.66 -6.50
C ILE A 4 -18.72 -6.33 -6.04
N ILE A 5 -19.10 -5.22 -6.68
CA ILE A 5 -18.68 -3.88 -6.29
C ILE A 5 -19.17 -3.56 -4.89
N ASP A 6 -20.43 -3.85 -4.58
CA ASP A 6 -21.01 -3.66 -3.25
C ASP A 6 -20.25 -4.50 -2.20
N SER A 7 -19.98 -5.77 -2.51
CA SER A 7 -19.18 -6.64 -1.62
C SER A 7 -17.76 -6.12 -1.39
N ILE A 8 -17.12 -5.53 -2.41
CA ILE A 8 -15.82 -4.87 -2.24
C ILE A 8 -15.97 -3.62 -1.34
N GLY A 9 -17.05 -2.85 -1.53
CA GLY A 9 -17.37 -1.71 -0.67
C GLY A 9 -17.47 -2.11 0.82
N ASP A 10 -18.15 -3.22 1.12
CA ASP A 10 -18.27 -3.77 2.48
C ASP A 10 -16.89 -4.12 3.07
N MET A 11 -15.96 -4.63 2.25
CA MET A 11 -14.59 -4.89 2.71
C MET A 11 -13.87 -3.60 3.13
N PHE A 12 -14.01 -2.51 2.34
CA PHE A 12 -13.43 -1.22 2.70
C PHE A 12 -14.06 -0.61 3.94
N MET A 13 -15.38 -0.73 4.10
CA MET A 13 -16.08 -0.29 5.32
C MET A 13 -15.58 -1.03 6.57
N ASN A 14 -15.31 -2.33 6.47
CA ASN A 14 -14.71 -3.09 7.57
C ASN A 14 -13.31 -2.57 7.92
N GLU A 15 -12.47 -2.25 6.93
CA GLU A 15 -11.13 -1.70 7.18
C GLU A 15 -11.18 -0.34 7.87
N ASP A 16 -12.08 0.54 7.45
CA ASP A 16 -12.26 1.85 8.07
C ASP A 16 -12.72 1.71 9.52
N LEU A 17 -13.59 0.74 9.80
CA LEU A 17 -14.00 0.40 11.17
C LEU A 17 -12.80 -0.07 12.00
N PHE A 18 -11.94 -0.96 11.45
CA PHE A 18 -10.76 -1.45 12.16
C PHE A 18 -9.77 -0.32 12.49
N ARG A 19 -9.58 0.63 11.56
CA ARG A 19 -8.76 1.84 11.78
C ARG A 19 -9.35 2.73 12.88
N THR A 20 -10.66 2.98 12.82
CA THR A 20 -11.37 3.79 13.83
C THR A 20 -11.23 3.19 15.22
N MET A 21 -11.29 1.86 15.32
CA MET A 21 -11.09 1.12 16.57
C MET A 21 -9.62 1.00 16.98
N ARG A 22 -8.67 1.48 16.18
CA ARG A 22 -7.22 1.40 16.42
C ARG A 22 -6.74 -0.01 16.76
N LEU A 23 -7.24 -1.01 16.03
CA LEU A 23 -6.89 -2.40 16.26
C LEU A 23 -5.42 -2.68 15.88
N SER A 24 -4.77 -3.57 16.63
CA SER A 24 -3.44 -4.08 16.27
C SER A 24 -3.50 -5.00 15.05
N GLY A 25 -2.37 -5.22 14.37
CA GLY A 25 -2.31 -6.09 13.19
C GLY A 25 -2.85 -7.50 13.44
N GLU A 26 -2.57 -8.12 14.59
CA GLU A 26 -3.13 -9.45 14.93
C GLU A 26 -4.66 -9.41 15.15
N GLN A 27 -5.17 -8.33 15.72
CA GLN A 27 -6.62 -8.13 15.87
C GLN A 27 -7.30 -7.92 14.51
N ILE A 28 -6.69 -7.11 13.63
CA ILE A 28 -7.16 -6.89 12.24
C ILE A 28 -7.19 -8.21 11.50
N LYS A 29 -6.13 -9.00 11.55
CA LYS A 29 -6.06 -10.32 10.93
C LYS A 29 -7.20 -11.25 11.41
N GLY A 30 -7.47 -11.26 12.72
CA GLY A 30 -8.58 -12.01 13.29
C GLY A 30 -9.95 -11.55 12.76
N LYS A 31 -10.18 -10.24 12.74
CA LYS A 31 -11.40 -9.63 12.22
C LYS A 31 -11.58 -9.83 10.72
N ARG A 32 -10.52 -9.71 9.92
CA ARG A 32 -10.55 -10.00 8.48
C ARG A 32 -10.99 -11.43 8.20
N ARG A 33 -10.49 -12.41 8.96
CA ARG A 33 -10.92 -13.81 8.82
C ARG A 33 -12.40 -13.98 9.10
N GLN A 34 -12.95 -13.26 10.07
CA GLN A 34 -14.34 -13.36 10.48
C GLN A 34 -15.30 -12.60 9.55
N LEU A 35 -14.96 -11.39 9.13
CA LEU A 35 -15.84 -10.48 8.40
C LEU A 35 -15.51 -10.43 6.90
N THR A 36 -14.24 -10.28 6.55
CA THR A 36 -13.80 -10.12 5.15
C THR A 36 -13.66 -11.48 4.44
N GLY A 37 -13.31 -12.54 5.17
CA GLY A 37 -13.19 -13.90 4.63
C GLY A 37 -14.46 -14.39 3.94
N PRO A 38 -15.64 -14.37 4.60
CA PRO A 38 -16.91 -14.76 3.97
C PRO A 38 -17.26 -13.90 2.75
N ILE A 39 -16.95 -12.61 2.76
CA ILE A 39 -17.18 -11.72 1.62
C ILE A 39 -16.31 -12.15 0.43
N LEU A 40 -15.02 -12.44 0.65
CA LEU A 40 -14.13 -12.94 -0.38
C LEU A 40 -14.65 -14.27 -0.96
N GLU A 41 -15.06 -15.22 -0.13
CA GLU A 41 -15.60 -16.50 -0.64
C GLU A 41 -16.89 -16.29 -1.47
N SER A 42 -17.74 -15.35 -1.07
CA SER A 42 -18.94 -14.97 -1.86
C SER A 42 -18.54 -14.38 -3.22
N ILE A 43 -17.56 -13.48 -3.25
CA ILE A 43 -17.03 -12.92 -4.50
C ILE A 43 -16.45 -14.03 -5.38
N HIS A 44 -15.66 -14.93 -4.81
CA HIS A 44 -15.08 -16.05 -5.53
C HIS A 44 -16.15 -16.91 -6.20
N HIS A 45 -17.17 -17.29 -5.43
CA HIS A 45 -18.28 -18.08 -5.95
C HIS A 45 -18.97 -17.37 -7.13
N LYS A 46 -19.25 -16.08 -6.99
CA LYS A 46 -19.86 -15.28 -8.08
C LYS A 46 -18.97 -15.23 -9.32
N VAL A 47 -17.66 -15.08 -9.17
CA VAL A 47 -16.71 -15.05 -10.30
C VAL A 47 -16.63 -16.42 -10.98
N VAL A 48 -16.65 -17.51 -10.21
CA VAL A 48 -16.70 -18.88 -10.76
C VAL A 48 -18.00 -19.12 -11.55
N MET A 49 -19.14 -18.64 -11.03
CA MET A 49 -20.41 -18.73 -11.75
C MET A 49 -20.41 -17.91 -13.05
N MET A 50 -19.77 -16.72 -13.04
CA MET A 50 -19.58 -15.92 -14.27
C MET A 50 -18.71 -16.64 -15.30
N MET A 51 -17.72 -17.41 -14.89
CA MET A 51 -16.89 -18.21 -15.80
C MET A 51 -17.71 -19.30 -16.50
N GLN A 52 -18.76 -19.81 -15.88
CA GLN A 52 -19.65 -20.84 -16.44
C GLN A 52 -20.74 -20.26 -17.36
N ASP A 53 -20.96 -18.95 -17.33
CA ASP A 53 -21.97 -18.28 -18.17
C ASP A 53 -21.39 -17.93 -19.56
N ALA A 54 -21.84 -18.64 -20.57
CA ALA A 54 -21.40 -18.46 -21.96
C ALA A 54 -21.66 -17.03 -22.49
N LYS A 55 -22.73 -16.34 -22.03
CA LYS A 55 -23.04 -14.97 -22.45
C LYS A 55 -22.02 -13.97 -21.88
N ILE A 56 -21.64 -14.17 -20.62
CA ILE A 56 -20.62 -13.34 -19.95
C ILE A 56 -19.26 -13.60 -20.60
N MET A 57 -18.92 -14.84 -20.84
CA MET A 57 -17.63 -15.24 -21.41
C MET A 57 -17.49 -14.90 -22.90
N ALA A 58 -18.59 -14.66 -23.61
CA ALA A 58 -18.57 -14.14 -24.99
C ALA A 58 -18.06 -12.68 -25.06
N ASN A 59 -18.23 -11.91 -23.98
CA ASN A 59 -17.69 -10.55 -23.91
C ASN A 59 -16.20 -10.63 -23.54
N GLU A 60 -15.33 -10.11 -24.41
CA GLU A 60 -13.88 -10.19 -24.25
C GLU A 60 -13.36 -9.51 -22.98
N LEU A 61 -13.90 -8.33 -22.64
CA LEU A 61 -13.50 -7.60 -21.43
C LEU A 61 -13.89 -8.35 -20.16
N MET A 62 -15.10 -8.88 -20.11
CA MET A 62 -15.59 -9.67 -18.99
C MET A 62 -14.77 -10.95 -18.83
N ARG A 63 -14.48 -11.66 -19.93
CA ARG A 63 -13.64 -12.85 -19.92
C ARG A 63 -12.25 -12.57 -19.38
N LYS A 64 -11.61 -11.47 -19.82
CA LYS A 64 -10.30 -11.05 -19.30
C LYS A 64 -10.37 -10.76 -17.81
N ALA A 65 -11.39 -10.03 -17.34
CA ALA A 65 -11.57 -9.69 -15.93
C ALA A 65 -11.79 -10.94 -15.05
N VAL A 66 -12.68 -11.86 -15.47
CA VAL A 66 -12.94 -13.11 -14.76
C VAL A 66 -11.67 -13.96 -14.65
N ASN A 67 -10.97 -14.17 -15.77
CA ASN A 67 -9.74 -14.97 -15.79
C ASN A 67 -8.64 -14.32 -14.95
N TYR A 68 -8.47 -13.01 -15.04
CA TYR A 68 -7.50 -12.28 -14.20
C TYR A 68 -7.81 -12.46 -12.71
N THR A 69 -9.05 -12.28 -12.31
CA THR A 69 -9.47 -12.42 -10.91
C THR A 69 -9.19 -13.83 -10.39
N LEU A 70 -9.55 -14.88 -11.15
CA LEU A 70 -9.30 -16.26 -10.75
C LEU A 70 -7.81 -16.59 -10.68
N ASN A 71 -7.02 -16.10 -11.61
CA ASN A 71 -5.56 -16.30 -11.62
C ASN A 71 -4.89 -15.61 -10.40
N GLN A 72 -5.40 -14.45 -9.98
CA GLN A 72 -4.87 -13.70 -8.84
C GLN A 72 -5.51 -14.11 -7.51
N TRP A 73 -6.46 -15.06 -7.49
CA TRP A 73 -7.25 -15.35 -6.30
C TRP A 73 -6.42 -15.72 -5.08
N LYS A 74 -5.37 -16.53 -5.28
CA LYS A 74 -4.44 -16.90 -4.21
C LYS A 74 -3.74 -15.68 -3.60
N SER A 75 -3.36 -14.72 -4.42
CA SER A 75 -2.71 -13.48 -4.00
C SER A 75 -3.69 -12.55 -3.27
N LEU A 76 -4.93 -12.43 -3.77
CA LEU A 76 -5.97 -11.62 -3.13
C LEU A 76 -6.31 -12.11 -1.72
N ARG A 77 -6.25 -13.41 -1.46
CA ARG A 77 -6.48 -13.98 -0.11
C ARG A 77 -5.35 -13.72 0.89
N ASN A 78 -4.20 -13.20 0.47
CA ASN A 78 -3.09 -12.95 1.39
C ASN A 78 -3.42 -11.89 2.44
N ILE A 79 -4.36 -10.97 2.19
CA ILE A 79 -4.85 -10.00 3.17
C ILE A 79 -5.40 -10.65 4.45
N LEU A 80 -5.88 -11.90 4.37
CA LEU A 80 -6.36 -12.66 5.52
C LEU A 80 -5.23 -13.23 6.39
N LYS A 81 -3.99 -13.21 5.89
CA LYS A 81 -2.82 -13.78 6.57
C LYS A 81 -2.06 -12.76 7.38
N ASP A 82 -2.12 -11.49 6.98
CA ASP A 82 -1.36 -10.40 7.56
C ASP A 82 -2.27 -9.18 7.78
N GLY A 83 -2.42 -8.78 9.03
CA GLY A 83 -3.22 -7.59 9.38
C GLY A 83 -2.50 -6.27 9.12
N ALA A 84 -1.18 -6.27 8.91
CA ALA A 84 -0.42 -5.09 8.53
C ALA A 84 -0.50 -4.78 7.02
N ALA A 85 -0.89 -5.77 6.20
CA ALA A 85 -1.05 -5.56 4.77
C ALA A 85 -2.27 -4.68 4.49
N GLU A 86 -2.10 -3.65 3.67
CA GLU A 86 -3.20 -2.79 3.21
C GLU A 86 -4.03 -3.51 2.12
N ILE A 87 -5.35 -3.31 2.11
CA ILE A 87 -6.23 -3.89 1.07
C ILE A 87 -6.18 -3.09 -0.25
N SER A 88 -5.54 -1.95 -0.24
CA SER A 88 -5.42 -1.03 -1.37
C SER A 88 -4.01 -0.46 -1.44
N ASN A 89 -3.54 -0.18 -2.65
CA ASN A 89 -2.28 0.53 -2.89
C ASN A 89 -2.48 2.06 -3.01
N ASN A 90 -3.66 2.59 -2.68
CA ASN A 90 -3.97 4.02 -2.82
C ASN A 90 -2.96 4.91 -2.10
N LEU A 91 -2.51 4.51 -0.91
CA LEU A 91 -1.49 5.25 -0.17
C LEU A 91 -0.17 5.33 -0.95
N CYS A 92 0.30 4.20 -1.48
CA CYS A 92 1.50 4.16 -2.32
C CYS A 92 1.34 5.03 -3.57
N GLU A 93 0.18 4.96 -4.24
CA GLU A 93 -0.09 5.78 -5.42
C GLU A 93 -0.09 7.27 -5.09
N GLN A 94 -0.69 7.67 -3.98
CA GLN A 94 -0.68 9.06 -3.51
C GLN A 94 0.76 9.53 -3.22
N ARG A 95 1.59 8.71 -2.59
CA ARG A 95 2.99 9.04 -2.29
C ARG A 95 3.87 9.07 -3.54
N MET A 96 3.50 8.37 -4.60
CA MET A 96 4.19 8.43 -5.90
C MET A 96 3.83 9.66 -6.74
N LYS A 97 2.74 10.39 -6.42
CA LYS A 97 2.35 11.60 -7.18
C LYS A 97 3.42 12.69 -7.21
N PRO A 98 4.07 13.07 -6.08
CA PRO A 98 5.14 14.06 -6.08
C PRO A 98 6.33 13.64 -6.96
N VAL A 99 6.71 12.35 -6.93
CA VAL A 99 7.78 11.81 -7.76
C VAL A 99 7.45 11.95 -9.25
N LYS A 100 6.23 11.56 -9.65
CA LYS A 100 5.77 11.74 -11.03
C LYS A 100 5.74 13.20 -11.47
N LEU A 101 5.37 14.11 -10.57
CA LEU A 101 5.36 15.54 -10.84
C LEU A 101 6.78 16.07 -11.04
N LEU A 102 7.72 15.66 -10.20
CA LEU A 102 9.14 16.03 -10.36
C LEU A 102 9.69 15.52 -11.70
N LEU A 103 9.48 14.25 -12.03
CA LEU A 103 9.91 13.68 -13.32
C LEU A 103 9.34 14.42 -14.52
N LYS A 104 8.09 14.90 -14.44
CA LYS A 104 7.51 15.76 -15.47
C LYS A 104 8.19 17.12 -15.61
N ASN A 105 8.61 17.70 -14.48
CA ASN A 105 9.21 19.03 -14.45
C ASN A 105 10.71 19.00 -14.82
N CYS A 106 11.42 17.94 -14.42
CA CYS A 106 12.88 17.84 -14.64
C CYS A 106 13.25 17.20 -15.97
N MET A 107 12.30 16.63 -16.71
CA MET A 107 12.45 15.96 -18.02
C MET A 107 13.52 14.85 -18.09
N ASN A 108 14.60 14.93 -17.28
CA ASN A 108 15.70 13.96 -17.24
C ASN A 108 16.35 13.98 -15.84
N ILE A 109 16.74 12.81 -15.33
CA ILE A 109 17.47 12.66 -14.06
C ILE A 109 18.99 12.57 -14.29
N GLY A 110 19.43 12.46 -15.55
CA GLY A 110 20.83 12.51 -15.96
C GLY A 110 21.51 11.13 -16.00
N SER A 111 21.38 10.28 -14.99
CA SER A 111 22.01 8.95 -14.94
C SER A 111 21.21 7.98 -14.05
N GLU A 112 21.52 6.68 -14.11
CA GLU A 112 20.95 5.67 -13.21
C GLU A 112 21.31 5.97 -11.75
N ASP A 113 22.57 6.30 -11.45
CA ASP A 113 23.00 6.66 -10.10
C ASP A 113 22.24 7.86 -9.54
N ALA A 114 21.99 8.88 -10.38
CA ALA A 114 21.19 10.03 -9.99
C ALA A 114 19.73 9.66 -9.74
N ALA A 115 19.18 8.68 -10.48
CA ALA A 115 17.83 8.17 -10.28
C ALA A 115 17.73 7.41 -8.94
N GLU A 116 18.68 6.54 -8.64
CA GLU A 116 18.72 5.79 -7.37
C GLU A 116 18.85 6.72 -6.17
N ASN A 117 19.76 7.69 -6.24
CA ASN A 117 19.94 8.70 -5.19
C ASN A 117 18.66 9.52 -4.98
N SER A 118 18.01 9.93 -6.06
CA SER A 118 16.73 10.65 -6.00
C SER A 118 15.63 9.80 -5.37
N ALA A 119 15.51 8.54 -5.77
CA ALA A 119 14.55 7.59 -5.21
C ALA A 119 14.77 7.38 -3.71
N PHE A 120 16.03 7.27 -3.28
CA PHE A 120 16.39 7.14 -1.87
C PHE A 120 15.98 8.38 -1.06
N ILE A 121 16.32 9.59 -1.53
CA ILE A 121 15.93 10.83 -0.85
C ILE A 121 14.41 10.98 -0.78
N PHE A 122 13.70 10.69 -1.87
CA PHE A 122 12.23 10.68 -1.87
C PHE A 122 11.65 9.68 -0.85
N SER A 123 12.23 8.50 -0.76
CA SER A 123 11.83 7.49 0.23
C SER A 123 11.94 8.02 1.66
N LEU A 124 13.03 8.72 2.00
CA LEU A 124 13.21 9.34 3.31
C LEU A 124 12.17 10.45 3.56
N ILE A 125 11.98 11.35 2.60
CA ILE A 125 11.02 12.46 2.71
C ILE A 125 9.60 11.95 2.91
N GLU A 126 9.17 10.99 2.12
CA GLU A 126 7.83 10.43 2.24
C GLU A 126 7.66 9.61 3.54
N SER A 127 8.73 8.94 3.99
CA SER A 127 8.73 8.27 5.30
C SER A 127 8.60 9.26 6.45
N CYS A 128 9.24 10.42 6.38
CA CYS A 128 9.06 11.49 7.39
C CYS A 128 7.60 11.94 7.43
N LYS A 129 7.00 12.23 6.27
CA LYS A 129 5.59 12.65 6.17
C LYS A 129 4.61 11.59 6.70
N LEU A 130 4.92 10.30 6.52
CA LEU A 130 4.09 9.21 7.04
C LEU A 130 4.16 9.08 8.57
N ASN A 131 5.23 9.60 9.18
CA ASN A 131 5.45 9.59 10.64
C ASN A 131 5.23 10.97 11.27
N ASP A 132 4.61 11.91 10.56
CA ASP A 132 4.35 13.29 11.02
C ASP A 132 5.64 14.03 11.47
N ILE A 133 6.74 13.77 10.76
CA ILE A 133 8.05 14.39 11.00
C ILE A 133 8.30 15.42 9.91
N ASP A 134 8.84 16.61 10.29
CA ASP A 134 9.31 17.58 9.31
C ASP A 134 10.55 17.03 8.59
N PRO A 135 10.50 16.86 7.24
CA PRO A 135 11.63 16.32 6.50
C PRO A 135 12.88 17.19 6.55
N GLN A 136 12.75 18.52 6.72
CA GLN A 136 13.86 19.45 6.78
C GLN A 136 14.65 19.26 8.07
N ASP A 137 13.98 19.20 9.20
CA ASP A 137 14.59 18.96 10.50
C ASP A 137 15.26 17.59 10.57
N TYR A 138 14.56 16.57 10.04
CA TYR A 138 15.11 15.23 9.96
C TYR A 138 16.39 15.16 9.11
N LEU A 139 16.38 15.74 7.90
CA LEU A 139 17.54 15.71 7.02
C LEU A 139 18.71 16.50 7.61
N LYS A 140 18.45 17.63 8.27
CA LYS A 140 19.47 18.39 9.00
C LYS A 140 20.14 17.52 10.07
N HIS A 141 19.36 16.86 10.91
CA HIS A 141 19.88 15.95 11.93
C HIS A 141 20.69 14.79 11.31
N LEU A 142 20.19 14.19 10.24
CA LEU A 142 20.86 13.10 9.54
C LEU A 142 22.23 13.54 9.01
N PHE A 143 22.30 14.70 8.36
CA PHE A 143 23.56 15.24 7.85
C PHE A 143 24.53 15.61 8.98
N GLU A 144 24.06 16.17 10.09
CA GLU A 144 24.89 16.45 11.26
C GLU A 144 25.46 15.15 11.86
N CYS A 145 24.69 14.09 11.96
CA CYS A 145 25.17 12.78 12.41
C CYS A 145 26.27 12.22 11.49
N ILE A 146 26.09 12.33 10.17
CA ILE A 146 27.06 11.84 9.18
C ILE A 146 28.36 12.67 9.22
N LEU A 147 28.27 14.00 9.26
CA LEU A 147 29.40 14.91 9.25
C LEU A 147 30.28 14.81 10.51
N HIS A 148 29.66 14.63 11.65
CA HIS A 148 30.36 14.56 12.94
C HIS A 148 30.86 13.16 13.29
N GLY A 149 30.69 12.17 12.40
CA GLY A 149 31.17 10.80 12.62
C GLY A 149 30.62 10.16 13.89
N LYS A 150 29.47 10.62 14.38
CA LYS A 150 28.81 9.99 15.53
C LYS A 150 28.48 8.55 15.15
N ASP A 151 28.89 7.63 15.98
CA ASP A 151 28.59 6.21 15.84
C ASP A 151 27.10 6.02 16.14
N CYS A 152 26.26 6.50 15.18
CA CYS A 152 24.82 6.43 15.30
C CYS A 152 24.37 5.04 14.84
N ASP A 153 23.58 4.38 15.66
CA ASP A 153 22.89 3.18 15.23
C ASP A 153 22.09 3.50 13.96
N LYS A 154 22.45 2.84 12.85
CA LYS A 154 21.79 3.04 11.54
C LYS A 154 20.28 2.87 11.62
N LYS A 155 19.80 2.07 12.57
CA LYS A 155 18.38 1.87 12.81
C LYS A 155 17.72 3.10 13.42
N ALA A 156 18.41 3.77 14.33
CA ALA A 156 17.94 5.00 14.97
C ALA A 156 17.85 6.18 13.98
N LEU A 157 18.61 6.12 12.87
CA LEU A 157 18.57 7.12 11.81
C LEU A 157 17.37 6.98 10.86
N LEU A 158 16.61 5.89 10.92
CA LEU A 158 15.39 5.76 10.10
C LEU A 158 14.29 6.70 10.59
N PRO A 159 13.50 7.33 9.69
CA PRO A 159 12.45 8.28 10.09
C PRO A 159 11.47 7.74 11.12
N CYS A 160 11.11 6.46 11.06
CA CYS A 160 10.17 5.85 12.01
C CYS A 160 10.73 5.73 13.45
N PHE A 161 12.03 5.89 13.65
CA PHE A 161 12.69 5.87 14.97
C PHE A 161 13.25 7.24 15.38
N TYR A 162 13.23 8.21 14.46
CA TYR A 162 13.66 9.56 14.74
C TYR A 162 12.74 10.22 15.77
N LYS A 163 13.35 10.80 16.80
CA LYS A 163 12.65 11.62 17.78
C LYS A 163 13.19 13.03 17.66
N PRO A 164 12.36 14.04 17.28
CA PRO A 164 12.78 15.42 17.31
C PRO A 164 13.26 15.77 18.73
N GLU A 165 14.41 16.37 18.82
CA GLU A 165 14.86 16.99 20.09
C GLU A 165 13.91 18.15 20.38
N CYS A 166 13.25 18.13 21.55
CA CYS A 166 12.38 19.19 22.03
C CYS A 166 13.18 20.44 22.40
#